data_9b40047787e0a515956c9bc3697a9304
#
_entry.id   9b40047787e0a515956c9bc3697a9304
#
_cell.length_a   1.000
_cell.length_b   1.000
_cell.length_c   1.000
_cell.angle_alpha   90.00
_cell.angle_beta   90.00
_cell.angle_gamma   90.00
#
_symmetry.space_group_name_H-M   'P 1'
#
loop_
_entity.id
_entity.type
_entity.pdbx_description
1 polymer ?
#
loop_
_entity_poly.entity_id
_entity_poly.type
_entity_poly.pdbx_seq_one_letter_code
_entity_poly.pdbx_strand_id
1 'polypeptide(L)'
;MNEWDQDTTPGLSAERVRQEGARIAAAARGAQIRALVIAFGVGSLISVGLGVYGRTHEPTFFALNLAGFSTGIAAKAWLATAAFVLAVAQLVSALVMYGRIPVRAPSWIGGLHRWSGRAAVLVTVPVAVHCLYALGFQGGEPRVLVHSLFGCFFYGVFAAKMLVLRARTPNWTLPVLGGMVFTALTVLWLTASVWFFTTSGLTF
;
A
#
# COMPACT_ATOMS: atom_id res chain seq x y z
N MET A 1 32.89 -24.17 60.14
CA MET A 1 31.57 -23.53 60.17
C MET A 1 31.69 -22.34 59.24
N ASN A 2 31.33 -22.52 57.96
CA ASN A 2 31.62 -21.58 56.85
C ASN A 2 30.44 -20.65 56.65
N GLU A 3 30.66 -19.38 56.99
CA GLU A 3 29.72 -18.25 56.97
C GLU A 3 29.69 -17.56 55.61
N TRP A 4 29.79 -18.32 54.52
CA TRP A 4 29.87 -17.74 53.14
C TRP A 4 28.66 -18.08 52.26
N ASP A 5 27.53 -18.48 52.86
CA ASP A 5 26.34 -18.85 52.08
C ASP A 5 25.14 -17.95 52.42
N GLN A 6 25.34 -16.64 52.35
CA GLN A 6 24.24 -15.70 52.19
C GLN A 6 24.38 -15.05 50.84
N ASP A 7 23.81 -15.75 49.86
CA ASP A 7 23.55 -15.28 48.54
C ASP A 7 22.53 -14.10 48.62
N THR A 8 23.07 -12.91 48.93
CA THR A 8 22.33 -11.66 49.04
C THR A 8 22.14 -11.03 47.64
N THR A 9 21.89 -11.82 46.64
CA THR A 9 21.21 -11.28 45.44
C THR A 9 19.74 -11.12 45.80
N PRO A 10 19.18 -9.90 45.88
CA PRO A 10 17.75 -9.74 46.07
C PRO A 10 17.06 -10.28 44.83
N GLY A 11 16.68 -11.56 44.87
CA GLY A 11 15.86 -12.17 43.83
C GLY A 11 14.66 -11.29 43.62
N LEU A 12 14.51 -10.75 42.39
CA LEU A 12 13.33 -10.00 42.03
C LEU A 12 12.13 -10.84 42.39
N SER A 13 11.28 -10.36 43.34
CA SER A 13 10.07 -11.07 43.71
C SER A 13 9.25 -11.35 42.46
N ALA A 14 8.63 -12.52 42.36
CA ALA A 14 7.80 -12.93 41.21
C ALA A 14 6.78 -11.83 40.82
N GLU A 15 6.36 -11.05 41.82
CA GLU A 15 5.44 -9.94 41.63
C GLU A 15 6.08 -8.75 40.91
N ARG A 16 7.31 -8.38 41.26
CA ARG A 16 8.08 -7.34 40.54
C ARG A 16 8.34 -7.73 39.07
N VAL A 17 8.67 -8.99 38.80
CA VAL A 17 8.85 -9.50 37.44
C VAL A 17 7.55 -9.40 36.65
N ARG A 18 6.39 -9.76 37.26
CA ARG A 18 5.07 -9.65 36.64
C ARG A 18 4.70 -8.16 36.35
N GLN A 19 4.93 -7.27 37.32
CA GLN A 19 4.63 -5.84 37.16
C GLN A 19 5.49 -5.21 36.07
N GLU A 20 6.77 -5.52 36.02
CA GLU A 20 7.67 -5.04 34.97
C GLU A 20 7.28 -5.59 33.60
N GLY A 21 6.95 -6.88 33.50
CA GLY A 21 6.42 -7.47 32.27
C GLY A 21 5.14 -6.80 31.78
N ALA A 22 4.21 -6.48 32.70
CA ALA A 22 2.98 -5.77 32.37
C ALA A 22 3.25 -4.33 31.87
N ARG A 23 4.20 -3.61 32.49
CA ARG A 23 4.61 -2.26 32.05
C ARG A 23 5.24 -2.29 30.66
N ILE A 24 6.14 -3.23 30.39
CA ILE A 24 6.78 -3.40 29.07
C ILE A 24 5.73 -3.71 28.01
N ALA A 25 4.78 -4.62 28.29
CA ALA A 25 3.70 -4.98 27.38
C ALA A 25 2.76 -3.77 27.10
N ALA A 26 2.42 -2.97 28.12
CA ALA A 26 1.61 -1.77 27.96
C ALA A 26 2.34 -0.70 27.11
N ALA A 27 3.63 -0.47 27.37
CA ALA A 27 4.45 0.44 26.58
C ALA A 27 4.56 0.01 25.10
N ALA A 28 4.77 -1.28 24.85
CA ALA A 28 4.82 -1.86 23.51
C ALA A 28 3.47 -1.67 22.77
N ARG A 29 2.35 -1.94 23.44
CA ARG A 29 1.00 -1.72 22.89
C ARG A 29 0.76 -0.24 22.58
N GLY A 30 1.14 0.67 23.47
CA GLY A 30 1.05 2.11 23.26
C GLY A 30 1.86 2.56 22.03
N ALA A 31 3.06 2.01 21.83
CA ALA A 31 3.89 2.28 20.66
C ALA A 31 3.24 1.77 19.35
N GLN A 32 2.64 0.58 19.38
CA GLN A 32 1.91 0.02 18.23
C GLN A 32 0.72 0.90 17.84
N ILE A 33 -0.09 1.32 18.81
CA ILE A 33 -1.25 2.19 18.57
C ILE A 33 -0.80 3.52 17.96
N ARG A 34 0.22 4.17 18.53
CA ARG A 34 0.77 5.42 17.98
C ARG A 34 1.25 5.24 16.53
N ALA A 35 1.96 4.15 16.23
CA ALA A 35 2.42 3.87 14.88
C ALA A 35 1.25 3.70 13.89
N LEU A 36 0.18 3.03 14.28
CA LEU A 36 -1.02 2.87 13.46
C LEU A 36 -1.74 4.21 13.26
N VAL A 37 -1.93 4.99 14.32
CA VAL A 37 -2.57 6.32 14.22
C VAL A 37 -1.79 7.24 13.28
N ILE A 38 -0.46 7.28 13.41
CA ILE A 38 0.39 8.07 12.52
C ILE A 38 0.28 7.56 11.07
N ALA A 39 0.37 6.25 10.85
CA ALA A 39 0.33 5.68 9.51
C ALA A 39 -1.01 5.95 8.82
N PHE A 40 -2.13 5.74 9.50
CA PHE A 40 -3.46 6.02 8.96
C PHE A 40 -3.72 7.52 8.82
N GLY A 41 -3.27 8.34 9.77
CA GLY A 41 -3.36 9.80 9.69
C GLY A 41 -2.64 10.36 8.48
N VAL A 42 -1.38 9.95 8.26
CA VAL A 42 -0.59 10.36 7.08
C VAL A 42 -1.23 9.82 5.79
N GLY A 43 -1.68 8.56 5.77
CA GLY A 43 -2.35 7.98 4.62
C GLY A 43 -3.63 8.73 4.25
N SER A 44 -4.46 9.07 5.23
CA SER A 44 -5.67 9.87 5.05
C SER A 44 -5.36 11.28 4.55
N LEU A 45 -4.34 11.92 5.12
CA LEU A 45 -3.90 13.26 4.69
C LEU A 45 -3.44 13.25 3.22
N ILE A 46 -2.70 12.23 2.79
CA ILE A 46 -2.29 12.07 1.39
C ILE A 46 -3.52 11.85 0.51
N SER A 47 -4.44 10.94 0.87
CA SER A 47 -5.65 10.68 0.08
C SER A 47 -6.49 11.95 -0.11
N VAL A 48 -6.76 12.67 0.98
CA VAL A 48 -7.55 13.92 0.95
C VAL A 48 -6.79 15.01 0.22
N GLY A 49 -5.49 15.17 0.47
CA GLY A 49 -4.63 16.17 -0.18
C GLY A 49 -4.61 16.00 -1.70
N LEU A 50 -4.48 14.75 -2.20
CA LEU A 50 -4.55 14.47 -3.64
C LEU A 50 -5.95 14.77 -4.21
N GLY A 51 -7.01 14.44 -3.48
CA GLY A 51 -8.38 14.73 -3.88
C GLY A 51 -8.66 16.24 -3.94
N VAL A 52 -8.22 16.99 -2.94
CA VAL A 52 -8.32 18.46 -2.91
C VAL A 52 -7.51 19.08 -4.03
N TYR A 53 -6.24 18.67 -4.19
CA TYR A 53 -5.40 19.16 -5.28
C TYR A 53 -6.05 18.90 -6.64
N GLY A 54 -6.47 17.67 -6.93
CA GLY A 54 -7.11 17.34 -8.20
C GLY A 54 -8.45 18.05 -8.43
N ARG A 55 -9.14 18.48 -7.36
CA ARG A 55 -10.40 19.24 -7.47
C ARG A 55 -10.22 20.74 -7.67
N THR A 56 -9.16 21.31 -7.07
CA THR A 56 -8.89 22.74 -7.08
C THR A 56 -7.92 23.17 -8.19
N HIS A 57 -7.12 22.22 -8.70
CA HIS A 57 -6.20 22.47 -9.80
C HIS A 57 -6.95 22.53 -11.13
N GLU A 58 -6.68 23.55 -11.93
CA GLU A 58 -7.22 23.64 -13.29
C GLU A 58 -6.56 22.60 -14.21
N PRO A 59 -7.35 21.71 -14.85
CA PRO A 59 -6.82 20.71 -15.75
C PRO A 59 -6.04 21.33 -16.91
N THR A 60 -4.81 20.87 -17.12
CA THR A 60 -3.96 21.38 -18.21
C THR A 60 -4.27 20.72 -19.55
N PHE A 61 -5.00 19.61 -19.56
CA PHE A 61 -5.31 18.76 -20.72
C PHE A 61 -4.07 18.31 -21.52
N PHE A 62 -2.89 18.40 -20.91
CA PHE A 62 -1.65 17.95 -21.51
C PHE A 62 -1.54 16.43 -21.44
N ALA A 63 -1.63 15.75 -22.59
CA ALA A 63 -1.46 14.31 -22.66
C ALA A 63 0.03 13.95 -22.71
N LEU A 64 0.54 13.26 -21.69
CA LEU A 64 1.81 12.56 -21.78
C LEU A 64 1.66 11.41 -22.78
N ASN A 65 2.18 11.58 -23.98
CA ASN A 65 2.28 10.49 -24.94
C ASN A 65 3.65 9.83 -24.80
N LEU A 66 3.64 8.52 -24.61
CA LEU A 66 4.86 7.73 -24.58
C LEU A 66 5.15 7.19 -25.97
N ALA A 67 6.39 7.23 -26.38
CA ALA A 67 6.82 6.70 -27.68
C ALA A 67 6.35 5.25 -27.87
N GLY A 68 5.71 4.95 -28.98
CA GLY A 68 5.15 3.64 -29.29
C GLY A 68 3.65 3.48 -29.06
N PHE A 69 2.96 4.48 -28.44
CA PHE A 69 1.50 4.47 -28.28
C PHE A 69 0.85 5.51 -29.19
N SER A 70 -0.31 5.16 -29.75
CA SER A 70 -1.08 6.04 -30.63
C SER A 70 -1.67 7.26 -29.87
N THR A 71 -2.02 7.07 -28.60
CA THR A 71 -2.62 8.10 -27.75
C THR A 71 -2.14 8.01 -26.29
N GLY A 72 -2.15 9.13 -25.58
CA GLY A 72 -1.85 9.14 -24.14
C GLY A 72 -2.84 8.32 -23.30
N ILE A 73 -4.07 8.10 -23.81
CA ILE A 73 -5.05 7.23 -23.13
C ILE A 73 -4.68 5.77 -23.30
N ALA A 74 -4.25 5.34 -24.49
CA ALA A 74 -3.74 3.99 -24.72
C ALA A 74 -2.52 3.71 -23.83
N ALA A 75 -1.53 4.62 -23.80
CA ALA A 75 -0.36 4.50 -22.93
C ALA A 75 -0.75 4.29 -21.45
N LYS A 76 -1.71 5.07 -20.93
CA LYS A 76 -2.19 4.90 -19.54
C LYS A 76 -2.86 3.55 -19.31
N ALA A 77 -3.70 3.08 -20.24
CA ALA A 77 -4.39 1.81 -20.10
C ALA A 77 -3.40 0.63 -20.04
N TRP A 78 -2.37 0.66 -20.86
CA TRP A 78 -1.32 -0.35 -20.87
C TRP A 78 -0.40 -0.29 -19.64
N LEU A 79 -0.01 0.92 -19.20
CA LEU A 79 0.76 1.08 -17.96
C LEU A 79 -0.03 0.61 -16.73
N ALA A 80 -1.33 0.96 -16.64
CA ALA A 80 -2.18 0.49 -15.56
C ALA A 80 -2.37 -1.04 -15.60
N THR A 81 -2.42 -1.65 -16.79
CA THR A 81 -2.44 -3.10 -16.94
C THR A 81 -1.12 -3.74 -16.50
N ALA A 82 0.02 -3.18 -16.86
CA ALA A 82 1.32 -3.65 -16.39
C ALA A 82 1.42 -3.55 -14.84
N ALA A 83 0.96 -2.44 -14.24
CA ALA A 83 0.90 -2.29 -12.80
C ALA A 83 -0.02 -3.34 -12.14
N PHE A 84 -1.16 -3.64 -12.76
CA PHE A 84 -2.09 -4.66 -12.26
C PHE A 84 -1.48 -6.07 -12.32
N VAL A 85 -0.80 -6.44 -13.40
CA VAL A 85 -0.08 -7.73 -13.51
C VAL A 85 0.98 -7.84 -12.41
N LEU A 86 1.74 -6.77 -12.15
CA LEU A 86 2.72 -6.73 -11.06
C LEU A 86 2.03 -6.84 -9.68
N ALA A 87 0.84 -6.27 -9.52
CA ALA A 87 0.05 -6.40 -8.29
C ALA A 87 -0.48 -7.83 -8.09
N VAL A 88 -0.83 -8.55 -9.16
CA VAL A 88 -1.15 -9.99 -9.08
C VAL A 88 0.07 -10.78 -8.62
N ALA A 89 1.27 -10.50 -9.15
CA ALA A 89 2.51 -11.11 -8.67
C ALA A 89 2.77 -10.80 -7.19
N GLN A 90 2.45 -9.56 -6.73
CA GLN A 90 2.49 -9.17 -5.33
C GLN A 90 1.53 -10.00 -4.47
N LEU A 91 0.29 -10.19 -4.91
CA LEU A 91 -0.70 -10.98 -4.19
C LEU A 91 -0.26 -12.45 -4.09
N VAL A 92 0.11 -13.06 -5.21
CA VAL A 92 0.53 -14.47 -5.24
C VAL A 92 1.77 -14.68 -4.37
N SER A 93 2.78 -13.84 -4.50
CA SER A 93 3.99 -13.95 -3.67
C SER A 93 3.71 -13.75 -2.19
N ALA A 94 2.81 -12.85 -1.82
CA ALA A 94 2.36 -12.68 -0.43
C ALA A 94 1.65 -13.94 0.08
N LEU A 95 0.71 -14.51 -0.68
CA LEU A 95 -0.01 -15.72 -0.30
C LEU A 95 0.92 -16.92 -0.09
N VAL A 96 1.96 -17.05 -0.92
CA VAL A 96 3.01 -18.07 -0.73
C VAL A 96 3.81 -17.80 0.55
N MET A 97 4.25 -16.57 0.79
CA MET A 97 5.01 -16.21 2.00
C MET A 97 4.20 -16.37 3.29
N TYR A 98 2.88 -16.14 3.24
CA TYR A 98 1.98 -16.35 4.38
C TYR A 98 1.48 -17.81 4.51
N GLY A 99 1.97 -18.74 3.66
CA GLY A 99 1.58 -20.15 3.71
C GLY A 99 0.11 -20.40 3.36
N ARG A 100 -0.54 -19.49 2.63
CA ARG A 100 -1.93 -19.64 2.18
C ARG A 100 -2.05 -20.49 0.92
N ILE A 101 -0.98 -20.59 0.15
CA ILE A 101 -0.84 -21.51 -0.96
C ILE A 101 0.04 -22.67 -0.50
N PRO A 102 -0.37 -23.93 -0.67
CA PRO A 102 0.33 -25.11 -0.13
C PRO A 102 1.55 -25.47 -1.00
N VAL A 103 2.46 -24.52 -1.18
CA VAL A 103 3.75 -24.71 -1.87
C VAL A 103 4.88 -24.26 -0.95
N ARG A 104 6.01 -24.96 -1.00
CA ARG A 104 7.20 -24.54 -0.26
C ARG A 104 7.70 -23.22 -0.83
N ALA A 105 7.79 -22.18 0.01
CA ALA A 105 8.26 -20.87 -0.40
C ALA A 105 9.71 -20.92 -0.89
N PRO A 106 10.00 -20.61 -2.16
CA PRO A 106 11.36 -20.55 -2.66
C PRO A 106 12.13 -19.38 -2.03
N SER A 107 13.47 -19.48 -1.94
CA SER A 107 14.31 -18.44 -1.35
C SER A 107 14.21 -17.08 -2.04
N TRP A 108 13.91 -17.06 -3.32
CA TRP A 108 13.78 -15.84 -4.13
C TRP A 108 12.42 -15.14 -4.01
N ILE A 109 11.39 -15.78 -3.41
CA ILE A 109 10.00 -15.24 -3.36
C ILE A 109 9.92 -13.86 -2.69
N GLY A 110 10.70 -13.65 -1.62
CA GLY A 110 10.78 -12.35 -0.94
C GLY A 110 11.43 -11.27 -1.81
N GLY A 111 12.39 -11.64 -2.66
CA GLY A 111 12.98 -10.77 -3.67
C GLY A 111 11.95 -10.36 -4.73
N LEU A 112 11.26 -11.33 -5.31
CA LEU A 112 10.19 -11.10 -6.27
C LEU A 112 9.11 -10.16 -5.69
N HIS A 113 8.64 -10.43 -4.47
CA HIS A 113 7.65 -9.58 -3.81
C HIS A 113 8.13 -8.13 -3.68
N ARG A 114 9.35 -7.90 -3.24
CA ARG A 114 9.88 -6.53 -3.08
C ARG A 114 10.04 -5.80 -4.41
N TRP A 115 10.58 -6.47 -5.43
CA TRP A 115 10.86 -5.83 -6.72
C TRP A 115 9.60 -5.60 -7.54
N SER A 116 8.67 -6.58 -7.61
CA SER A 116 7.40 -6.39 -8.29
C SER A 116 6.56 -5.27 -7.66
N GLY A 117 6.60 -5.12 -6.31
CA GLY A 117 5.93 -4.02 -5.64
C GLY A 117 6.52 -2.66 -5.96
N ARG A 118 7.83 -2.53 -5.99
CA ARG A 118 8.51 -1.28 -6.40
C ARG A 118 8.19 -0.93 -7.86
N ALA A 119 8.29 -1.91 -8.75
CA ALA A 119 7.98 -1.72 -10.16
C ALA A 119 6.51 -1.34 -10.36
N ALA A 120 5.57 -2.01 -9.68
CA ALA A 120 4.15 -1.67 -9.76
C ALA A 120 3.89 -0.20 -9.44
N VAL A 121 4.42 0.28 -8.30
CA VAL A 121 4.24 1.69 -7.91
C VAL A 121 4.91 2.65 -8.89
N LEU A 122 6.14 2.38 -9.31
CA LEU A 122 6.84 3.23 -10.28
C LEU A 122 6.07 3.37 -11.60
N VAL A 123 5.46 2.27 -12.08
CA VAL A 123 4.64 2.28 -13.30
C VAL A 123 3.34 3.08 -13.10
N THR A 124 2.79 3.15 -11.88
CA THR A 124 1.59 3.96 -11.63
C THR A 124 1.88 5.46 -11.57
N VAL A 125 3.12 5.89 -11.28
CA VAL A 125 3.46 7.31 -11.11
C VAL A 125 3.12 8.17 -12.35
N PRO A 126 3.58 7.84 -13.57
CA PRO A 126 3.23 8.63 -14.76
C PRO A 126 1.71 8.64 -15.02
N VAL A 127 1.01 7.54 -14.73
CA VAL A 127 -0.45 7.47 -14.84
C VAL A 127 -1.11 8.44 -13.86
N ALA A 128 -0.67 8.46 -12.61
CA ALA A 128 -1.22 9.34 -11.57
C ALA A 128 -0.94 10.81 -11.86
N VAL A 129 0.29 11.14 -12.28
CA VAL A 129 0.64 12.52 -12.67
C VAL A 129 -0.27 12.98 -13.79
N HIS A 130 -0.47 12.16 -14.82
CA HIS A 130 -1.39 12.52 -15.91
C HIS A 130 -2.83 12.68 -15.39
N CYS A 131 -3.34 11.74 -14.58
CA CYS A 131 -4.72 11.81 -14.08
C CYS A 131 -4.95 13.04 -13.18
N LEU A 132 -4.01 13.34 -12.28
CA LEU A 132 -4.16 14.45 -11.34
C LEU A 132 -3.89 15.81 -11.98
N TYR A 133 -2.81 15.92 -12.78
CA TYR A 133 -2.35 17.19 -13.35
C TYR A 133 -3.08 17.57 -14.63
N ALA A 134 -3.26 16.61 -15.57
CA ALA A 134 -3.87 16.90 -16.85
C ALA A 134 -5.40 16.82 -16.82
N LEU A 135 -5.98 15.91 -16.02
CA LEU A 135 -7.43 15.70 -15.99
C LEU A 135 -8.11 16.24 -14.72
N GLY A 136 -7.39 16.30 -13.60
CA GLY A 136 -7.94 16.67 -12.30
C GLY A 136 -8.90 15.62 -11.73
N PHE A 137 -9.51 15.94 -10.58
CA PHE A 137 -10.52 15.08 -9.94
C PHE A 137 -11.89 15.29 -10.63
N GLN A 138 -12.41 14.25 -11.24
CA GLN A 138 -13.66 14.25 -11.96
C GLN A 138 -14.75 13.49 -11.21
N GLY A 139 -15.98 14.01 -11.22
CA GLY A 139 -17.11 13.41 -10.48
C GLY A 139 -18.43 13.41 -11.24
N GLY A 140 -18.44 13.81 -12.52
CA GLY A 140 -19.67 13.93 -13.31
C GLY A 140 -20.29 12.60 -13.72
N GLU A 141 -19.51 11.53 -13.82
CA GLU A 141 -19.95 10.19 -14.17
C GLU A 141 -19.56 9.21 -13.05
N PRO A 142 -20.45 8.29 -12.63
CA PRO A 142 -20.19 7.38 -11.50
C PRO A 142 -18.89 6.58 -11.64
N ARG A 143 -18.58 6.05 -12.81
CA ARG A 143 -17.34 5.29 -13.09
C ARG A 143 -16.11 6.17 -12.86
N VAL A 144 -16.14 7.41 -13.34
CA VAL A 144 -15.03 8.35 -13.23
C VAL A 144 -14.87 8.85 -11.79
N LEU A 145 -15.98 9.07 -11.07
CA LEU A 145 -15.96 9.39 -9.65
C LEU A 145 -15.30 8.27 -8.84
N VAL A 146 -15.72 7.01 -9.06
CA VAL A 146 -15.09 5.84 -8.40
C VAL A 146 -13.61 5.77 -8.73
N HIS A 147 -13.22 5.98 -9.98
CA HIS A 147 -11.82 6.01 -10.40
C HIS A 147 -11.03 7.09 -9.65
N SER A 148 -11.55 8.31 -9.58
CA SER A 148 -10.89 9.45 -8.91
C SER A 148 -10.72 9.19 -7.40
N LEU A 149 -11.76 8.68 -6.74
CA LEU A 149 -11.73 8.35 -5.31
C LEU A 149 -10.69 7.25 -5.01
N PHE A 150 -10.73 6.15 -5.78
CA PHE A 150 -9.81 5.04 -5.59
C PHE A 150 -8.36 5.40 -5.98
N GLY A 151 -8.15 6.33 -6.91
CA GLY A 151 -6.83 6.87 -7.23
C GLY A 151 -6.19 7.57 -6.04
N CYS A 152 -6.92 8.48 -5.41
CA CYS A 152 -6.47 9.17 -4.19
C CYS A 152 -6.27 8.19 -3.03
N PHE A 153 -7.21 7.26 -2.83
CA PHE A 153 -7.17 6.24 -1.79
C PHE A 153 -5.96 5.30 -1.94
N PHE A 154 -5.64 4.87 -3.16
CA PHE A 154 -4.51 3.99 -3.46
C PHE A 154 -3.19 4.53 -2.90
N TYR A 155 -2.86 5.79 -3.18
CA TYR A 155 -1.61 6.41 -2.71
C TYR A 155 -1.59 6.62 -1.20
N GLY A 156 -2.72 6.96 -0.60
CA GLY A 156 -2.81 7.10 0.85
C GLY A 156 -2.62 5.77 1.58
N VAL A 157 -3.29 4.70 1.14
CA VAL A 157 -3.11 3.36 1.73
C VAL A 157 -1.70 2.82 1.47
N PHE A 158 -1.14 3.10 0.29
CA PHE A 158 0.25 2.72 0.01
C PHE A 158 1.22 3.42 0.96
N ALA A 159 1.06 4.72 1.21
CA ALA A 159 1.88 5.46 2.17
C ALA A 159 1.72 4.90 3.60
N ALA A 160 0.50 4.64 4.04
CA ALA A 160 0.23 4.01 5.33
C ALA A 160 0.93 2.65 5.44
N LYS A 161 0.85 1.80 4.40
CA LYS A 161 1.56 0.50 4.33
C LYS A 161 3.07 0.67 4.46
N MET A 162 3.67 1.66 3.80
CA MET A 162 5.12 1.92 3.88
C MET A 162 5.57 2.34 5.28
N LEU A 163 4.75 3.13 6.00
CA LEU A 163 5.02 3.52 7.39
C LEU A 163 4.89 2.33 8.33
N VAL A 164 3.85 1.52 8.17
CA VAL A 164 3.62 0.30 8.97
C VAL A 164 4.76 -0.71 8.80
N LEU A 165 5.32 -0.85 7.60
CA LEU A 165 6.47 -1.74 7.35
C LEU A 165 7.71 -1.40 8.18
N ARG A 166 7.85 -0.15 8.63
CA ARG A 166 8.98 0.33 9.45
C ARG A 166 8.67 0.29 10.95
N ALA A 167 7.43 0.00 11.32
CA ALA A 167 6.97 -0.02 12.70
C ALA A 167 6.69 -1.45 13.18
N ARG A 168 6.80 -1.67 14.50
CA ARG A 168 6.34 -2.92 15.11
C ARG A 168 4.82 -2.85 15.30
N THR A 169 4.07 -3.38 14.34
CA THR A 169 2.60 -3.39 14.35
C THR A 169 2.07 -4.83 14.45
N PRO A 170 0.78 -5.03 14.76
CA PRO A 170 0.17 -6.35 14.77
C PRO A 170 0.27 -7.05 13.42
N ASN A 171 0.43 -8.38 13.42
CA ASN A 171 0.67 -9.19 12.21
C ASN A 171 -0.44 -9.09 11.14
N TRP A 172 -1.67 -8.74 11.53
CA TRP A 172 -2.79 -8.58 10.61
C TRP A 172 -2.73 -7.30 9.78
N THR A 173 -2.00 -6.28 10.23
CA THR A 173 -1.99 -4.94 9.63
C THR A 173 -1.45 -4.92 8.20
N LEU A 174 -0.33 -5.60 7.97
CA LEU A 174 0.28 -5.66 6.63
C LEU A 174 -0.57 -6.42 5.60
N PRO A 175 -1.15 -7.60 5.92
CA PRO A 175 -2.08 -8.27 5.02
C PRO A 175 -3.30 -7.42 4.67
N VAL A 176 -3.90 -6.72 5.64
CA VAL A 176 -5.05 -5.84 5.42
C VAL A 176 -4.68 -4.68 4.50
N LEU A 177 -3.62 -3.94 4.81
CA LEU A 177 -3.16 -2.83 3.96
C LEU A 177 -2.74 -3.32 2.56
N GLY A 178 -2.12 -4.50 2.46
CA GLY A 178 -1.80 -5.13 1.18
C GLY A 178 -3.06 -5.44 0.36
N GLY A 179 -4.09 -5.99 1.00
CA GLY A 179 -5.39 -6.25 0.39
C GLY A 179 -6.08 -4.97 -0.09
N MET A 180 -6.06 -3.90 0.73
CA MET A 180 -6.64 -2.60 0.37
C MET A 180 -5.93 -1.98 -0.85
N VAL A 181 -4.59 -2.02 -0.90
CA VAL A 181 -3.80 -1.56 -2.07
C VAL A 181 -4.15 -2.36 -3.31
N PHE A 182 -4.23 -3.70 -3.20
CA PHE A 182 -4.60 -4.57 -4.31
C PHE A 182 -6.02 -4.29 -4.81
N THR A 183 -6.99 -4.18 -3.90
CA THR A 183 -8.39 -3.86 -4.24
C THR A 183 -8.49 -2.49 -4.92
N ALA A 184 -7.81 -1.48 -4.39
CA ALA A 184 -7.81 -0.15 -5.00
C ALA A 184 -7.26 -0.19 -6.44
N LEU A 185 -6.13 -0.85 -6.65
CA LEU A 185 -5.54 -0.97 -7.98
C LEU A 185 -6.43 -1.79 -8.94
N THR A 186 -7.11 -2.83 -8.43
CA THR A 186 -8.09 -3.60 -9.21
C THR A 186 -9.25 -2.72 -9.69
N VAL A 187 -9.82 -1.90 -8.78
CA VAL A 187 -10.90 -0.96 -9.14
C VAL A 187 -10.41 0.05 -10.18
N LEU A 188 -9.21 0.59 -10.01
CA LEU A 188 -8.60 1.53 -10.97
C LEU A 188 -8.42 0.88 -12.34
N TRP A 189 -7.93 -0.35 -12.39
CA TRP A 189 -7.75 -1.09 -13.63
C TRP A 189 -9.09 -1.37 -14.34
N LEU A 190 -10.10 -1.81 -13.59
CA LEU A 190 -11.45 -2.07 -14.13
C LEU A 190 -12.10 -0.79 -14.68
N THR A 191 -11.99 0.33 -13.95
CA THR A 191 -12.64 1.59 -14.32
C THR A 191 -11.92 2.39 -15.41
N ALA A 192 -10.64 2.09 -15.68
CA ALA A 192 -9.85 2.76 -16.71
C ALA A 192 -9.46 1.81 -17.85
N SER A 193 -8.62 0.81 -17.59
CA SER A 193 -8.02 -0.03 -18.65
C SER A 193 -9.04 -0.96 -19.28
N VAL A 194 -9.82 -1.69 -18.47
CA VAL A 194 -10.85 -2.61 -18.99
C VAL A 194 -11.90 -1.80 -19.75
N TRP A 195 -12.37 -0.70 -19.21
CA TRP A 195 -13.29 0.19 -19.91
C TRP A 195 -12.72 0.67 -21.24
N PHE A 196 -11.44 1.10 -21.28
CA PHE A 196 -10.78 1.53 -22.51
C PHE A 196 -10.73 0.41 -23.54
N PHE A 197 -10.28 -0.79 -23.17
CA PHE A 197 -10.17 -1.92 -24.10
C PHE A 197 -11.52 -2.41 -24.60
N THR A 198 -12.59 -2.30 -23.82
CA THR A 198 -13.93 -2.66 -24.23
C THR A 198 -14.58 -1.65 -25.17
N THR A 199 -14.18 -0.38 -25.10
CA THR A 199 -14.74 0.72 -25.92
C THR A 199 -13.90 1.02 -27.16
N SER A 200 -12.57 0.91 -27.07
CA SER A 200 -11.62 1.32 -28.14
C SER A 200 -10.85 0.13 -28.74
N GLY A 201 -11.04 -1.08 -28.23
CA GLY A 201 -10.24 -2.25 -28.63
C GLY A 201 -8.82 -2.24 -28.03
N LEU A 202 -8.03 -3.26 -28.40
CA LEU A 202 -6.64 -3.41 -27.98
C LEU A 202 -5.69 -2.53 -28.85
N THR A 203 -5.90 -1.23 -28.82
CA THR A 203 -5.04 -0.27 -29.54
C THR A 203 -3.80 0.07 -28.72
N PHE A 204 -2.67 0.27 -29.41
CA PHE A 204 -1.40 0.70 -28.81
C PHE A 204 -1.15 2.17 -29.08
#